data_3a0eedc0f25c42dce268b631433ac302
#
_entry.id   3a0eedc0f25c42dce268b631433ac302
#
_cell.length_a   1.000
_cell.length_b   1.000
_cell.length_c   1.000
_cell.angle_alpha   90.00
_cell.angle_beta   90.00
_cell.angle_gamma   90.00
#
_symmetry.space_group_name_H-M   'P 1'
#
loop_
_entity.id
_entity.type
_entity.pdbx_description
1 polymer ?
#
loop_
_entity_poly.entity_id
_entity_poly.type
_entity_poly.pdbx_seq_one_letter_code
_entity_poly.pdbx_strand_id
1 'polypeptide(L)'
;MENLSHLVNLSIESEINQSEEINKVKQAITNLINVELKHENGKITGSSKNYKDLLIIYENLRVKQNIAVARRILRKNIIKDSTHILYNKQAAYVKSLVICENSNESSLGPITITITSDNILNFIDWIAPRRKKK
;
A
#
# COMPACT_ATOMS: atom_id res chain seq x y z
N MET A 1 -2.47 11.88 -16.11
CA MET A 1 -1.78 10.86 -15.30
C MET A 1 -0.82 10.08 -16.17
N GLU A 2 0.41 9.96 -15.73
CA GLU A 2 1.42 9.24 -16.47
C GLU A 2 1.22 7.74 -16.34
N ASN A 3 1.45 7.01 -17.41
CA ASN A 3 1.39 5.56 -17.40
C ASN A 3 2.76 4.98 -17.02
N LEU A 4 2.72 3.94 -16.20
CA LEU A 4 3.93 3.22 -15.85
C LEU A 4 4.25 2.24 -16.98
N SER A 5 5.49 2.29 -17.48
CA SER A 5 5.90 1.48 -18.62
C SER A 5 6.41 0.09 -18.24
N HIS A 6 6.56 -0.20 -16.94
CA HIS A 6 7.14 -1.44 -16.46
C HIS A 6 6.08 -2.34 -15.83
N LEU A 7 6.30 -3.65 -15.90
CA LEU A 7 5.48 -4.60 -15.20
C LEU A 7 5.66 -4.44 -13.69
N VAL A 8 4.55 -4.47 -12.98
CA VAL A 8 4.52 -4.30 -11.53
C VAL A 8 3.71 -5.45 -10.94
N ASN A 9 4.25 -6.10 -9.92
CA ASN A 9 3.52 -7.08 -9.13
C ASN A 9 3.18 -6.47 -7.79
N LEU A 10 1.90 -6.49 -7.46
CA LEU A 10 1.38 -5.95 -6.22
C LEU A 10 0.91 -7.09 -5.33
N SER A 11 1.23 -7.01 -4.06
CA SER A 11 0.75 -7.95 -3.05
C SER A 11 0.25 -7.15 -1.86
N ILE A 12 -0.89 -7.55 -1.31
CA ILE A 12 -1.44 -6.89 -0.14
C ILE A 12 -1.82 -7.96 0.87
N GLU A 13 -1.51 -7.72 2.14
CA GLU A 13 -1.90 -8.65 3.19
C GLU A 13 -2.18 -7.94 4.50
N SER A 14 -3.00 -8.58 5.31
CA SER A 14 -3.28 -8.15 6.68
C SER A 14 -3.64 -9.36 7.51
N GLU A 15 -3.16 -9.40 8.75
CA GLU A 15 -3.54 -10.43 9.71
C GLU A 15 -4.97 -10.20 10.19
N ILE A 16 -5.64 -11.28 10.57
CA ILE A 16 -6.94 -11.23 11.23
C ILE A 16 -6.74 -11.70 12.66
N ASN A 17 -6.96 -10.81 13.62
CA ASN A 17 -6.88 -11.16 15.04
C ASN A 17 -8.23 -11.75 15.50
N GLN A 18 -8.21 -12.48 16.62
CA GLN A 18 -9.39 -13.16 17.12
C GLN A 18 -10.59 -12.23 17.35
N SER A 19 -10.31 -10.98 17.72
CA SER A 19 -11.35 -10.00 17.98
C SER A 19 -11.87 -9.30 16.72
N GLU A 20 -11.27 -9.56 15.56
CA GLU A 20 -11.63 -8.89 14.32
C GLU A 20 -12.62 -9.69 13.50
N GLU A 21 -13.52 -8.98 12.82
CA GLU A 21 -14.44 -9.59 11.86
C GLU A 21 -13.77 -9.59 10.47
N ILE A 22 -13.80 -10.74 9.81
CA ILE A 22 -13.19 -10.92 8.49
C ILE A 22 -13.69 -9.89 7.49
N ASN A 23 -14.98 -9.63 7.46
CA ASN A 23 -15.56 -8.68 6.50
C ASN A 23 -15.08 -7.26 6.73
N LYS A 24 -14.81 -6.87 7.97
CA LYS A 24 -14.28 -5.55 8.28
C LYS A 24 -12.82 -5.40 7.84
N VAL A 25 -12.03 -6.47 8.00
CA VAL A 25 -10.64 -6.46 7.52
C VAL A 25 -10.62 -6.36 5.99
N LYS A 26 -11.48 -7.13 5.31
CA LYS A 26 -11.62 -7.03 3.85
C LYS A 26 -12.02 -5.63 3.41
N GLN A 27 -12.95 -4.99 4.12
CA GLN A 27 -13.40 -3.63 3.83
C GLN A 27 -12.23 -2.65 3.95
N ALA A 28 -11.42 -2.78 5.01
CA ALA A 28 -10.26 -1.92 5.19
C ALA A 28 -9.29 -2.04 4.00
N ILE A 29 -9.02 -3.28 3.57
CA ILE A 29 -8.13 -3.52 2.44
C ILE A 29 -8.69 -2.93 1.15
N THR A 30 -9.98 -3.16 0.86
CA THR A 30 -10.58 -2.68 -0.39
C THR A 30 -10.70 -1.16 -0.44
N ASN A 31 -10.67 -0.49 0.72
CA ASN A 31 -10.61 0.97 0.75
C ASN A 31 -9.25 1.51 0.31
N LEU A 32 -8.22 0.66 0.27
CA LEU A 32 -6.88 1.02 -0.21
C LEU A 32 -6.63 0.56 -1.64
N ILE A 33 -7.04 -0.66 -1.96
CA ILE A 33 -6.71 -1.28 -3.23
C ILE A 33 -7.85 -2.23 -3.62
N ASN A 34 -8.26 -2.17 -4.88
CA ASN A 34 -9.38 -2.96 -5.37
C ASN A 34 -8.87 -4.22 -6.07
N VAL A 35 -8.71 -5.30 -5.30
CA VAL A 35 -8.26 -6.60 -5.80
C VAL A 35 -9.10 -7.70 -5.18
N GLU A 36 -9.08 -8.88 -5.80
CA GLU A 36 -9.70 -10.05 -5.19
C GLU A 36 -8.92 -10.48 -3.96
N LEU A 37 -9.63 -10.81 -2.91
CA LEU A 37 -9.03 -11.16 -1.63
C LEU A 37 -9.27 -12.62 -1.30
N LYS A 38 -8.26 -13.25 -0.67
CA LYS A 38 -8.33 -14.62 -0.17
C LYS A 38 -8.12 -14.60 1.33
N HIS A 39 -8.82 -15.50 2.02
CA HIS A 39 -8.65 -15.68 3.46
C HIS A 39 -7.98 -17.04 3.69
N GLU A 40 -6.73 -17.02 4.15
CA GLU A 40 -5.94 -18.24 4.42
C GLU A 40 -5.09 -18.04 5.67
N ASN A 41 -5.05 -19.07 6.52
CA ASN A 41 -4.11 -19.13 7.66
C ASN A 41 -4.13 -17.87 8.54
N GLY A 42 -5.32 -17.33 8.83
CA GLY A 42 -5.45 -16.15 9.69
C GLY A 42 -5.04 -14.84 9.04
N LYS A 43 -4.95 -14.82 7.71
CA LYS A 43 -4.59 -13.62 6.94
C LYS A 43 -5.55 -13.42 5.78
N ILE A 44 -5.73 -12.15 5.41
CA ILE A 44 -6.36 -11.80 4.15
C ILE A 44 -5.24 -11.38 3.21
N THR A 45 -5.21 -11.95 2.01
CA THR A 45 -4.20 -11.62 1.00
C THR A 45 -4.84 -11.31 -0.33
N GLY A 46 -4.14 -10.55 -1.16
CA GLY A 46 -4.55 -10.27 -2.52
C GLY A 46 -3.34 -9.93 -3.36
N SER A 47 -3.49 -10.01 -4.67
CA SER A 47 -2.41 -9.67 -5.59
C SER A 47 -2.95 -9.12 -6.88
N SER A 48 -2.11 -8.37 -7.58
CA SER A 48 -2.47 -7.77 -8.87
C SER A 48 -1.19 -7.51 -9.66
N LYS A 49 -1.32 -7.48 -10.98
CA LYS A 49 -0.25 -7.05 -11.88
C LYS A 49 -0.57 -5.72 -12.54
N ASN A 50 -1.68 -5.10 -12.14
CA ASN A 50 -2.14 -3.85 -12.71
C ASN A 50 -1.87 -2.68 -11.76
N TYR A 51 -0.89 -1.82 -12.10
CA TYR A 51 -0.55 -0.68 -11.25
C TYR A 51 -1.73 0.27 -11.04
N LYS A 52 -2.73 0.24 -11.92
CA LYS A 52 -3.93 1.08 -11.77
C LYS A 52 -4.74 0.74 -10.54
N ASP A 53 -4.55 -0.45 -9.98
CA ASP A 53 -5.19 -0.81 -8.71
C ASP A 53 -4.66 0.03 -7.54
N LEU A 54 -3.55 0.76 -7.72
CA LEU A 54 -2.99 1.67 -6.72
C LEU A 54 -3.49 3.11 -6.87
N LEU A 55 -4.46 3.37 -7.76
CA LEU A 55 -4.90 4.75 -8.01
C LEU A 55 -5.52 5.43 -6.78
N ILE A 56 -6.18 4.68 -5.90
CA ILE A 56 -6.72 5.23 -4.66
C ILE A 56 -5.59 5.81 -3.82
N ILE A 57 -4.51 5.06 -3.66
CA ILE A 57 -3.33 5.50 -2.92
C ILE A 57 -2.65 6.67 -3.64
N TYR A 58 -2.48 6.54 -4.95
CA TYR A 58 -1.87 7.56 -5.79
C TYR A 58 -2.55 8.93 -5.59
N GLU A 59 -3.87 8.96 -5.70
CA GLU A 59 -4.62 10.20 -5.56
C GLU A 59 -4.62 10.72 -4.12
N ASN A 60 -4.72 9.82 -3.14
CA ASN A 60 -4.73 10.20 -1.73
C ASN A 60 -3.43 10.89 -1.31
N LEU A 61 -2.28 10.38 -1.79
CA LEU A 61 -0.99 10.99 -1.49
C LEU A 61 -0.92 12.43 -1.96
N ARG A 62 -1.54 12.74 -3.08
CA ARG A 62 -1.55 14.08 -3.65
C ARG A 62 -2.52 15.00 -2.91
N VAL A 63 -3.70 14.51 -2.61
CA VAL A 63 -4.71 15.28 -1.89
C VAL A 63 -4.23 15.65 -0.48
N LYS A 64 -3.61 14.70 0.22
CA LYS A 64 -3.11 14.94 1.58
C LYS A 64 -1.70 15.48 1.63
N GLN A 65 -1.06 15.68 0.48
CA GLN A 65 0.32 16.19 0.40
C GLN A 65 1.31 15.31 1.16
N ASN A 66 1.15 13.98 1.06
CA ASN A 66 1.99 13.00 1.76
C ASN A 66 3.01 12.34 0.83
N ILE A 67 3.23 12.91 -0.35
CA ILE A 67 4.14 12.31 -1.34
C ILE A 67 5.56 12.14 -0.78
N ALA A 68 6.08 13.17 -0.11
CA ALA A 68 7.44 13.12 0.42
C ALA A 68 7.61 12.03 1.48
N VAL A 69 6.61 11.85 2.35
CA VAL A 69 6.63 10.81 3.37
C VAL A 69 6.62 9.43 2.73
N ALA A 70 5.72 9.22 1.77
CA ALA A 70 5.62 7.95 1.06
C ALA A 70 6.92 7.62 0.32
N ARG A 71 7.49 8.62 -0.37
CA ARG A 71 8.75 8.43 -1.08
C ARG A 71 9.88 8.00 -0.15
N ARG A 72 10.01 8.67 0.99
CA ARG A 72 11.04 8.35 1.98
C ARG A 72 10.90 6.90 2.47
N ILE A 73 9.68 6.51 2.80
CA ILE A 73 9.40 5.17 3.32
C ILE A 73 9.63 4.10 2.25
N LEU A 74 9.13 4.31 1.05
CA LEU A 74 9.30 3.36 -0.03
C LEU A 74 10.77 3.17 -0.40
N ARG A 75 11.56 4.24 -0.44
CA ARG A 75 12.98 4.15 -0.71
C ARG A 75 13.74 3.44 0.39
N LYS A 76 13.39 3.71 1.64
CA LYS A 76 14.01 3.07 2.81
C LYS A 76 13.78 1.56 2.79
N ASN A 77 12.63 1.12 2.31
CA ASN A 77 12.21 -0.28 2.37
C ASN A 77 12.62 -1.10 1.15
N ILE A 78 13.40 -0.53 0.24
CA ILE A 78 13.83 -1.28 -0.95
C ILE A 78 14.71 -2.45 -0.56
N ILE A 79 14.36 -3.65 -1.04
CA ILE A 79 15.16 -4.85 -0.95
C ILE A 79 15.17 -5.45 -2.35
N LYS A 80 16.32 -5.39 -3.03
CA LYS A 80 16.47 -5.84 -4.43
C LYS A 80 15.49 -5.09 -5.35
N ASP A 81 14.52 -5.77 -5.93
CA ASP A 81 13.53 -5.19 -6.83
C ASP A 81 12.16 -5.00 -6.18
N SER A 82 12.10 -5.05 -4.84
CA SER A 82 10.88 -4.95 -4.06
C SER A 82 10.92 -3.81 -3.07
N THR A 83 9.75 -3.26 -2.74
CA THR A 83 9.59 -2.34 -1.61
C THR A 83 8.22 -2.56 -0.99
N HIS A 84 7.99 -1.95 0.17
CA HIS A 84 6.69 -2.07 0.81
C HIS A 84 6.31 -0.80 1.57
N ILE A 85 5.02 -0.68 1.85
CA ILE A 85 4.47 0.42 2.63
C ILE A 85 3.37 -0.16 3.53
N LEU A 86 3.26 0.39 4.73
CA LEU A 86 2.29 -0.05 5.73
C LEU A 86 1.22 1.01 5.93
N TYR A 87 -0.04 0.57 6.02
CA TYR A 87 -1.16 1.45 6.34
C TYR A 87 -1.86 1.00 7.61
N ASN A 88 -2.35 1.96 8.38
CA ASN A 88 -3.12 1.69 9.59
C ASN A 88 -4.46 1.03 9.22
N LYS A 89 -4.71 -0.16 9.76
CA LYS A 89 -5.89 -0.94 9.41
C LYS A 89 -7.19 -0.27 9.87
N GLN A 90 -7.24 0.20 11.09
CA GLN A 90 -8.44 0.82 11.63
C GLN A 90 -8.80 2.10 10.88
N ALA A 91 -7.79 2.90 10.54
CA ALA A 91 -7.99 4.10 9.75
C ALA A 91 -8.50 3.76 8.35
N ALA A 92 -7.94 2.74 7.71
CA ALA A 92 -8.36 2.32 6.38
C ALA A 92 -9.82 1.86 6.36
N TYR A 93 -10.28 1.24 7.43
CA TYR A 93 -11.67 0.79 7.53
C TYR A 93 -12.65 1.96 7.39
N VAL A 94 -12.29 3.13 7.91
CA VAL A 94 -13.12 4.35 7.78
C VAL A 94 -12.62 5.27 6.66
N LYS A 95 -11.92 4.69 5.68
CA LYS A 95 -11.43 5.39 4.48
C LYS A 95 -10.41 6.50 4.75
N SER A 96 -9.72 6.42 5.89
CA SER A 96 -8.61 7.32 6.20
C SER A 96 -7.30 6.59 5.93
N LEU A 97 -6.50 7.08 4.99
CA LEU A 97 -5.26 6.43 4.61
C LEU A 97 -4.11 7.02 5.42
N VAL A 98 -3.71 6.29 6.45
CA VAL A 98 -2.65 6.71 7.38
C VAL A 98 -1.48 5.76 7.23
N ILE A 99 -0.35 6.30 6.77
CA ILE A 99 0.89 5.54 6.57
C ILE A 99 1.53 5.27 7.94
N CYS A 100 1.96 4.03 8.16
CA CYS A 100 2.71 3.64 9.35
C CYS A 100 4.18 3.45 9.00
N GLU A 101 5.08 3.90 9.86
CA GLU A 101 6.50 3.63 9.70
C GLU A 101 6.87 2.27 10.27
N ASN A 102 6.17 1.85 11.33
CA ASN A 102 6.42 0.57 12.01
C ASN A 102 5.11 -0.19 12.16
N SER A 103 5.22 -1.52 12.19
CA SER A 103 4.04 -2.38 12.32
C SER A 103 3.25 -2.17 13.61
N ASN A 104 3.93 -1.74 14.68
CA ASN A 104 3.28 -1.52 15.98
C ASN A 104 2.47 -0.21 16.05
N GLU A 105 2.52 0.63 15.03
CA GLU A 105 1.67 1.82 14.96
C GLU A 105 0.21 1.51 14.66
N SER A 106 -0.08 0.28 14.21
CA SER A 106 -1.45 -0.21 14.04
C SER A 106 -1.69 -1.28 15.09
N SER A 107 -2.62 -1.04 16.02
CA SER A 107 -2.78 -1.88 17.20
C SER A 107 -3.17 -3.33 16.88
N LEU A 108 -3.85 -3.56 15.76
CA LEU A 108 -4.25 -4.90 15.32
C LEU A 108 -3.42 -5.38 14.12
N GLY A 109 -2.23 -4.79 13.94
CA GLY A 109 -1.38 -5.06 12.81
C GLY A 109 -1.73 -4.15 11.63
N PRO A 110 -0.76 -3.87 10.75
CA PRO A 110 -0.99 -3.01 9.60
C PRO A 110 -1.53 -3.79 8.40
N ILE A 111 -1.95 -3.04 7.39
CA ILE A 111 -2.12 -3.58 6.04
C ILE A 111 -0.79 -3.35 5.33
N THR A 112 -0.17 -4.42 4.84
CA THR A 112 1.12 -4.35 4.15
C THR A 112 0.90 -4.45 2.65
N ILE A 113 1.42 -3.47 1.91
CA ILE A 113 1.40 -3.49 0.44
C ILE A 113 2.85 -3.64 -0.02
N THR A 114 3.13 -4.71 -0.75
CA THR A 114 4.45 -4.99 -1.30
C THR A 114 4.41 -4.84 -2.81
N ILE A 115 5.39 -4.15 -3.36
CA ILE A 115 5.49 -3.90 -4.78
C ILE A 115 6.82 -4.46 -5.29
N THR A 116 6.76 -5.25 -6.34
CA THR A 116 7.95 -5.80 -7.01
C THR A 116 7.93 -5.34 -8.45
N SER A 117 9.06 -4.83 -8.93
CA SER A 117 9.19 -4.33 -10.29
C SER A 117 10.64 -4.48 -10.75
N ASP A 118 10.83 -4.73 -12.04
CA ASP A 118 12.17 -4.76 -12.63
C ASP A 118 12.85 -3.38 -12.59
N ASN A 119 12.08 -2.32 -12.36
CA ASN A 119 12.62 -0.98 -12.14
C ASN A 119 11.86 -0.32 -10.99
N ILE A 120 12.21 -0.71 -9.76
CA ILE A 120 11.50 -0.24 -8.57
C ILE A 120 11.63 1.26 -8.36
N LEU A 121 12.76 1.87 -8.75
CA LEU A 121 12.92 3.32 -8.63
C LEU A 121 11.97 4.06 -9.56
N ASN A 122 11.74 3.53 -10.75
CA ASN A 122 10.76 4.11 -11.67
C ASN A 122 9.35 4.06 -11.09
N PHE A 123 9.00 2.96 -10.46
CA PHE A 123 7.72 2.84 -9.75
C PHE A 123 7.60 3.90 -8.67
N ILE A 124 8.63 4.06 -7.84
CA ILE A 124 8.60 5.05 -6.76
C ILE A 124 8.47 6.46 -7.32
N ASP A 125 9.16 6.77 -8.42
CA ASP A 125 9.06 8.07 -9.06
C ASP A 125 7.65 8.33 -9.62
N TRP A 126 6.95 7.28 -10.01
CA TRP A 126 5.57 7.41 -10.49
C TRP A 126 4.60 7.67 -9.33
N ILE A 127 4.65 6.87 -8.26
CA ILE A 127 3.67 6.96 -7.18
C ILE A 127 3.97 8.11 -6.22
N ALA A 128 5.26 8.38 -5.97
CA ALA A 128 5.71 9.40 -5.01
C ALA A 128 6.91 10.16 -5.58
N PRO A 129 6.66 11.04 -6.57
CA PRO A 129 7.74 11.72 -7.27
C PRO A 129 8.49 12.71 -6.39
N ARG A 130 9.71 13.02 -6.79
CA ARG A 130 10.51 14.05 -6.14
C ARG A 130 9.82 15.39 -6.23
N ARG A 131 9.87 16.13 -5.12
CA ARG A 131 9.40 17.50 -5.13
C ARG A 131 10.32 18.32 -6.01
N LYS A 132 9.74 19.05 -6.98
CA LYS A 132 10.51 19.94 -7.83
C LYS A 132 10.97 21.15 -7.04
N LYS A 133 12.25 21.49 -7.15
CA LYS A 133 12.77 22.76 -6.64
C LYS A 133 12.34 23.87 -7.57
N LYS A 134 11.88 24.93 -6.99
CA LYS A 134 11.58 26.13 -7.76
C LYS A 134 12.87 26.93 -8.01
#